data_68b96f2e54b55a5bc04b35c703d7236b
#
_entry.id   68b96f2e54b55a5bc04b35c703d7236b
#
_cell.length_a   1.000
_cell.length_b   1.000
_cell.length_c   1.000
_cell.angle_alpha   90.00
_cell.angle_beta   90.00
_cell.angle_gamma   90.00
#
_symmetry.space_group_name_H-M   'P 1'
#
loop_
_entity.id
_entity.type
_entity.pdbx_description
1 polymer ?
#
loop_
_entity_poly.entity_id
_entity_poly.type
_entity_poly.pdbx_seq_one_letter_code
_entity_poly.pdbx_strand_id
1 'polypeptide(L)'
;MAYELRKSDENVFIADTAVVVGDVTLSKGVSVWFQAVIRGDEGPITVGENSNIQDGAILHSETHIGRNCTIGHGAIVHGCTVGDDTLIGMGSILLNGAKIGKHCLVGAGALVTGKMDAPDGSLILGSPAKVVRPLTEAEREDNRHSVEFYLSHAEGYR
;
A
#
# COMPACT_ATOMS: atom_id res chain seq x y z
N MET A 1 17.18 7.93 20.15
CA MET A 1 16.60 6.65 19.70
C MET A 1 16.96 6.38 18.25
N ALA A 2 17.38 5.19 17.94
CA ALA A 2 18.10 4.85 16.73
C ALA A 2 17.22 4.54 15.49
N TYR A 3 15.99 5.03 15.38
CA TYR A 3 15.07 4.61 14.32
C TYR A 3 14.55 5.75 13.43
N GLU A 4 15.38 6.75 13.17
CA GLU A 4 15.03 7.83 12.24
C GLU A 4 15.75 7.69 10.89
N LEU A 5 15.82 6.50 10.34
CA LEU A 5 16.30 6.31 8.98
C LEU A 5 15.10 6.24 8.04
N ARG A 6 14.73 7.37 7.50
CA ARG A 6 13.82 7.43 6.36
C ARG A 6 14.48 8.18 5.21
N LYS A 7 14.27 7.71 4.00
CA LYS A 7 14.65 8.39 2.77
C LYS A 7 13.38 8.77 2.05
N SER A 8 13.19 10.04 1.79
CA SER A 8 12.04 10.52 1.02
C SER A 8 12.50 11.43 -0.10
N ASP A 9 11.88 11.25 -1.25
CA ASP A 9 12.05 12.14 -2.39
C ASP A 9 11.26 13.44 -2.20
N GLU A 10 11.41 14.35 -3.14
CA GLU A 10 10.63 15.58 -3.20
C GLU A 10 9.13 15.29 -3.33
N ASN A 11 8.30 16.20 -2.82
CA ASN A 11 6.84 16.10 -2.87
C ASN A 11 6.22 14.88 -2.16
N VAL A 12 6.86 14.38 -1.13
CA VAL A 12 6.25 13.41 -0.22
C VAL A 12 5.42 14.14 0.84
N PHE A 13 4.20 13.68 1.06
CA PHE A 13 3.35 14.14 2.16
C PHE A 13 3.35 13.10 3.30
N ILE A 14 3.61 13.54 4.52
CA ILE A 14 3.50 12.71 5.72
C ILE A 14 2.70 13.49 6.75
N ALA A 15 1.52 12.97 7.09
CA ALA A 15 0.65 13.58 8.10
C ALA A 15 1.34 13.62 9.48
N ASP A 16 1.07 14.66 10.26
CA ASP A 16 1.71 14.89 11.57
C ASP A 16 1.55 13.73 12.56
N THR A 17 0.45 12.98 12.43
CA THR A 17 0.16 11.83 13.30
C THR A 17 0.61 10.49 12.72
N ALA A 18 1.18 10.48 11.52
CA ALA A 18 1.76 9.28 10.95
C ALA A 18 3.14 8.99 11.54
N VAL A 19 3.49 7.72 11.64
CA VAL A 19 4.81 7.29 12.13
C VAL A 19 5.54 6.58 10.99
N VAL A 20 6.71 7.12 10.61
CA VAL A 20 7.57 6.52 9.58
C VAL A 20 8.98 6.40 10.17
N VAL A 21 9.39 5.18 10.46
CA VAL A 21 10.67 4.90 11.16
C VAL A 21 11.39 3.71 10.56
N GLY A 22 12.70 3.66 10.72
CA GLY A 22 13.54 2.56 10.25
C GLY A 22 13.95 2.71 8.78
N ASP A 23 14.31 1.60 8.14
CA ASP A 23 14.76 1.57 6.74
C ASP A 23 13.53 1.67 5.81
N VAL A 24 13.08 2.89 5.59
CA VAL A 24 11.93 3.21 4.74
C VAL A 24 12.35 4.15 3.62
N THR A 25 11.99 3.82 2.40
CA THR A 25 12.17 4.65 1.22
C THR A 25 10.82 5.03 0.63
N LEU A 26 10.53 6.33 0.59
CA LEU A 26 9.30 6.87 0.00
C LEU A 26 9.67 7.64 -1.27
N SER A 27 9.15 7.19 -2.41
CA SER A 27 9.39 7.82 -3.71
C SER A 27 8.54 9.09 -3.89
N LYS A 28 8.85 9.83 -4.94
CA LYS A 28 8.15 11.08 -5.30
C LYS A 28 6.62 10.88 -5.33
N GLY A 29 5.91 11.85 -4.79
CA GLY A 29 4.45 11.87 -4.82
C GLY A 29 3.75 10.92 -3.84
N VAL A 30 4.51 10.17 -3.03
CA VAL A 30 3.93 9.33 -1.99
C VAL A 30 3.23 10.18 -0.93
N SER A 31 2.08 9.72 -0.46
CA SER A 31 1.38 10.33 0.67
C SER A 31 1.11 9.30 1.78
N VAL A 32 1.44 9.68 3.01
CA VAL A 32 1.22 8.87 4.23
C VAL A 32 0.27 9.63 5.14
N TRP A 33 -0.89 9.05 5.36
CA TRP A 33 -2.01 9.72 5.97
C TRP A 33 -2.07 9.52 7.50
N PHE A 34 -3.11 10.07 8.11
CA PHE A 34 -3.19 10.20 9.56
C PHE A 34 -3.15 8.84 10.28
N GLN A 35 -2.34 8.73 11.31
CA GLN A 35 -2.17 7.53 12.14
C GLN A 35 -1.69 6.28 11.37
N ALA A 36 -1.23 6.43 10.14
CA ALA A 36 -0.55 5.34 9.45
C ALA A 36 0.82 5.07 10.10
N VAL A 37 1.24 3.81 10.09
CA VAL A 37 2.53 3.39 10.64
C VAL A 37 3.31 2.63 9.58
N ILE A 38 4.50 3.12 9.27
CA ILE A 38 5.47 2.44 8.40
C ILE A 38 6.72 2.21 9.23
N ARG A 39 6.96 0.95 9.60
CA ARG A 39 8.06 0.60 10.50
C ARG A 39 9.02 -0.40 9.87
N GLY A 40 10.15 0.11 9.38
CA GLY A 40 11.19 -0.65 8.68
C GLY A 40 12.35 -1.09 9.58
N ASP A 41 12.06 -1.63 10.76
CA ASP A 41 13.06 -2.12 11.72
C ASP A 41 13.35 -3.62 11.60
N GLU A 42 12.52 -4.36 10.85
CA GLU A 42 12.71 -5.78 10.56
C GLU A 42 12.88 -6.06 9.06
N GLY A 43 13.42 -5.13 8.33
CA GLY A 43 13.65 -5.20 6.89
C GLY A 43 13.21 -3.93 6.18
N PRO A 44 13.75 -3.71 4.96
CA PRO A 44 13.46 -2.51 4.19
C PRO A 44 12.00 -2.45 3.75
N ILE A 45 11.44 -1.25 3.80
CA ILE A 45 10.12 -0.94 3.22
C ILE A 45 10.31 0.08 2.12
N THR A 46 9.79 -0.21 0.93
CA THR A 46 9.81 0.71 -0.20
C THR A 46 8.40 1.02 -0.66
N VAL A 47 8.12 2.28 -0.93
CA VAL A 47 6.84 2.73 -1.48
C VAL A 47 7.11 3.51 -2.76
N GLY A 48 6.58 3.00 -3.87
CA GLY A 48 6.78 3.55 -5.21
C GLY A 48 6.00 4.84 -5.45
N GLU A 49 6.37 5.53 -6.50
CA GLU A 49 5.85 6.86 -6.88
C GLU A 49 4.31 6.92 -6.85
N ASN A 50 3.80 8.06 -6.38
CA ASN A 50 2.38 8.39 -6.36
C ASN A 50 1.48 7.47 -5.51
N SER A 51 2.05 6.52 -4.80
CA SER A 51 1.29 5.63 -3.94
C SER A 51 0.82 6.34 -2.66
N ASN A 52 -0.33 5.93 -2.15
CA ASN A 52 -0.89 6.49 -0.92
C ASN A 52 -1.09 5.40 0.14
N ILE A 53 -0.68 5.72 1.36
CA ILE A 53 -0.83 4.88 2.54
C ILE A 53 -1.84 5.57 3.44
N GLN A 54 -3.06 5.06 3.45
CA GLN A 54 -4.21 5.75 4.02
C GLN A 54 -4.24 5.64 5.56
N ASP A 55 -5.18 6.37 6.14
CA ASP A 55 -5.31 6.52 7.58
C ASP A 55 -5.34 5.18 8.31
N GLY A 56 -4.52 5.05 9.34
CA GLY A 56 -4.45 3.86 10.18
C GLY A 56 -3.86 2.61 9.52
N ALA A 57 -3.38 2.68 8.27
CA ALA A 57 -2.72 1.55 7.64
C ALA A 57 -1.37 1.26 8.28
N ILE A 58 -0.97 -0.01 8.28
CA ILE A 58 0.29 -0.46 8.87
C ILE A 58 1.10 -1.23 7.83
N LEU A 59 2.34 -0.77 7.60
CA LEU A 59 3.35 -1.49 6.83
C LEU A 59 4.49 -1.90 7.76
N HIS A 60 4.78 -3.18 7.80
CA HIS A 60 5.84 -3.71 8.67
C HIS A 60 6.53 -4.91 8.02
N SER A 61 7.75 -5.22 8.50
CA SER A 61 8.63 -6.22 7.91
C SER A 61 9.05 -5.86 6.48
N GLU A 62 9.82 -6.69 5.80
CA GLU A 62 10.24 -6.42 4.42
C GLU A 62 9.04 -6.34 3.48
N THR A 63 8.69 -5.12 3.08
CA THR A 63 7.49 -4.84 2.29
C THR A 63 7.82 -3.93 1.12
N HIS A 64 7.38 -4.30 -0.07
CA HIS A 64 7.59 -3.53 -1.29
C HIS A 64 6.26 -3.19 -1.95
N ILE A 65 5.95 -1.91 -1.98
CA ILE A 65 4.76 -1.37 -2.64
C ILE A 65 5.21 -0.71 -3.95
N GLY A 66 4.60 -1.09 -5.04
CA GLY A 66 4.83 -0.51 -6.36
C GLY A 66 4.36 0.94 -6.46
N ARG A 67 4.43 1.49 -7.66
CA ARG A 67 3.93 2.84 -7.95
C ARG A 67 2.42 2.84 -8.21
N ASN A 68 1.80 4.02 -8.04
CA ASN A 68 0.37 4.22 -8.24
C ASN A 68 -0.49 3.22 -7.46
N CYS A 69 -0.08 2.85 -6.25
CA CYS A 69 -0.82 1.94 -5.39
C CYS A 69 -1.63 2.72 -4.35
N THR A 70 -2.76 2.14 -3.98
CA THR A 70 -3.55 2.60 -2.84
C THR A 70 -3.53 1.52 -1.76
N ILE A 71 -3.07 1.87 -0.57
CA ILE A 71 -3.18 1.03 0.63
C ILE A 71 -4.29 1.61 1.48
N GLY A 72 -5.43 0.95 1.48
CA GLY A 72 -6.68 1.43 2.08
C GLY A 72 -6.63 1.62 3.59
N HIS A 73 -7.57 2.41 4.11
CA HIS A 73 -7.70 2.71 5.54
C HIS A 73 -7.63 1.44 6.40
N GLY A 74 -6.79 1.45 7.42
CA GLY A 74 -6.68 0.34 8.36
C GLY A 74 -6.16 -0.98 7.80
N ALA A 75 -5.68 -1.01 6.56
CA ALA A 75 -5.07 -2.22 6.01
C ALA A 75 -3.74 -2.53 6.69
N ILE A 76 -3.45 -3.82 6.85
CA ILE A 76 -2.17 -4.30 7.38
C ILE A 76 -1.44 -5.04 6.26
N VAL A 77 -0.28 -4.51 5.86
CA VAL A 77 0.56 -5.11 4.82
C VAL A 77 1.89 -5.50 5.47
N HIS A 78 2.05 -6.78 5.69
CA HIS A 78 3.14 -7.31 6.50
C HIS A 78 4.00 -8.29 5.71
N GLY A 79 5.22 -7.88 5.35
CA GLY A 79 6.17 -8.74 4.66
C GLY A 79 5.75 -9.18 3.25
N CYS A 80 5.15 -8.26 2.48
CA CYS A 80 4.53 -8.55 1.19
C CYS A 80 5.16 -7.78 0.04
N THR A 81 4.87 -8.24 -1.17
CA THR A 81 5.14 -7.49 -2.40
C THR A 81 3.82 -7.16 -3.10
N VAL A 82 3.64 -5.90 -3.42
CA VAL A 82 2.46 -5.39 -4.12
C VAL A 82 2.91 -4.70 -5.41
N GLY A 83 2.44 -5.19 -6.54
CA GLY A 83 2.78 -4.66 -7.86
C GLY A 83 2.13 -3.31 -8.14
N ASP A 84 2.59 -2.65 -9.20
CA ASP A 84 2.12 -1.33 -9.61
C ASP A 84 0.61 -1.30 -9.87
N ASP A 85 0.01 -0.12 -9.74
CA ASP A 85 -1.39 0.14 -10.10
C ASP A 85 -2.39 -0.76 -9.36
N THR A 86 -2.07 -1.19 -8.14
CA THR A 86 -2.86 -2.10 -7.32
C THR A 86 -3.51 -1.37 -6.15
N LEU A 87 -4.75 -1.73 -5.87
CA LEU A 87 -5.47 -1.24 -4.70
C LEU A 87 -5.62 -2.35 -3.66
N ILE A 88 -5.14 -2.08 -2.46
CA ILE A 88 -5.33 -2.92 -1.28
C ILE A 88 -6.48 -2.35 -0.47
N GLY A 89 -7.59 -3.08 -0.39
CA GLY A 89 -8.82 -2.60 0.21
C GLY A 89 -8.72 -2.32 1.71
N MET A 90 -9.56 -1.42 2.20
CA MET A 90 -9.60 -1.03 3.61
C MET A 90 -9.80 -2.22 4.53
N GLY A 91 -9.07 -2.24 5.64
CA GLY A 91 -9.18 -3.29 6.66
C GLY A 91 -8.70 -4.67 6.22
N SER A 92 -8.09 -4.81 5.03
CA SER A 92 -7.51 -6.09 4.61
C SER A 92 -6.22 -6.39 5.37
N ILE A 93 -5.87 -7.67 5.44
CA ILE A 93 -4.65 -8.16 6.11
C ILE A 93 -3.89 -9.01 5.11
N LEU A 94 -2.65 -8.62 4.81
CA LEU A 94 -1.74 -9.35 3.95
C LEU A 94 -0.57 -9.88 4.80
N LEU A 95 -0.35 -11.19 4.76
CA LEU A 95 0.65 -11.87 5.58
C LEU A 95 1.96 -12.09 4.82
N ASN A 96 3.03 -12.33 5.57
CA ASN A 96 4.38 -12.51 5.05
C ASN A 96 4.44 -13.48 3.87
N GLY A 97 5.11 -13.07 2.82
CA GLY A 97 5.35 -13.86 1.62
C GLY A 97 4.27 -13.71 0.54
N ALA A 98 3.15 -13.06 0.83
CA ALA A 98 2.12 -12.80 -0.18
C ALA A 98 2.67 -11.93 -1.31
N LYS A 99 2.35 -12.30 -2.54
CA LYS A 99 2.71 -11.59 -3.76
C LYS A 99 1.44 -11.21 -4.50
N ILE A 100 1.24 -9.93 -4.64
CA ILE A 100 0.13 -9.35 -5.40
C ILE A 100 0.72 -8.74 -6.67
N GLY A 101 0.20 -9.14 -7.82
CA GLY A 101 0.65 -8.63 -9.11
C GLY A 101 0.25 -7.17 -9.35
N LYS A 102 0.52 -6.70 -10.56
CA LYS A 102 0.11 -5.37 -11.02
C LYS A 102 -1.37 -5.32 -11.36
N HIS A 103 -1.95 -4.13 -11.33
CA HIS A 103 -3.36 -3.93 -11.71
C HIS A 103 -4.33 -4.87 -10.98
N CYS A 104 -4.07 -5.14 -9.71
CA CYS A 104 -4.91 -5.98 -8.86
C CYS A 104 -5.82 -5.13 -7.95
N LEU A 105 -6.85 -5.77 -7.45
CA LEU A 105 -7.72 -5.26 -6.40
C LEU A 105 -7.87 -6.32 -5.32
N VAL A 106 -7.42 -6.02 -4.12
CA VAL A 106 -7.71 -6.80 -2.92
C VAL A 106 -8.91 -6.17 -2.24
N GLY A 107 -9.98 -6.93 -2.08
CA GLY A 107 -11.23 -6.44 -1.50
C GLY A 107 -11.10 -6.05 -0.04
N ALA A 108 -11.95 -5.14 0.41
CA ALA A 108 -11.99 -4.71 1.80
C ALA A 108 -12.18 -5.91 2.75
N GLY A 109 -11.45 -5.92 3.87
CA GLY A 109 -11.55 -6.98 4.88
C GLY A 109 -10.99 -8.34 4.47
N ALA A 110 -10.35 -8.45 3.31
CA ALA A 110 -9.75 -9.72 2.86
C ALA A 110 -8.61 -10.15 3.77
N LEU A 111 -8.47 -11.46 3.97
CA LEU A 111 -7.31 -12.07 4.62
C LEU A 111 -6.46 -12.79 3.58
N VAL A 112 -5.36 -12.18 3.15
CA VAL A 112 -4.43 -12.73 2.17
C VAL A 112 -3.30 -13.46 2.89
N THR A 113 -3.26 -14.77 2.75
CA THR A 113 -2.23 -15.60 3.40
C THR A 113 -0.92 -15.56 2.62
N GLY A 114 0.18 -15.98 3.26
CA GLY A 114 1.53 -15.90 2.70
C GLY A 114 1.78 -16.78 1.47
N LYS A 115 0.88 -17.69 1.14
CA LYS A 115 0.96 -18.54 -0.06
C LYS A 115 0.37 -17.88 -1.31
N MET A 116 -0.28 -16.72 -1.15
CA MET A 116 -0.86 -16.01 -2.29
C MET A 116 0.23 -15.58 -3.27
N ASP A 117 0.03 -15.94 -4.52
CA ASP A 117 0.80 -15.45 -5.66
C ASP A 117 -0.21 -15.06 -6.75
N ALA A 118 -0.75 -13.86 -6.63
CA ALA A 118 -1.80 -13.38 -7.51
C ALA A 118 -1.22 -12.83 -8.81
N PRO A 119 -1.64 -13.34 -9.97
CA PRO A 119 -1.22 -12.80 -11.26
C PRO A 119 -1.72 -11.37 -11.46
N ASP A 120 -1.10 -10.66 -12.40
CA ASP A 120 -1.51 -9.32 -12.78
C ASP A 120 -2.99 -9.28 -13.15
N GLY A 121 -3.67 -8.20 -12.78
CA GLY A 121 -5.07 -7.98 -13.12
C GLY A 121 -6.09 -8.80 -12.33
N SER A 122 -5.72 -9.31 -11.15
CA SER A 122 -6.59 -10.16 -10.33
C SER A 122 -7.52 -9.37 -9.40
N LEU A 123 -8.75 -9.83 -9.28
CA LEU A 123 -9.64 -9.52 -8.16
C LEU A 123 -9.47 -10.57 -7.07
N ILE A 124 -9.12 -10.15 -5.87
CA ILE A 124 -8.79 -11.02 -4.74
C ILE A 124 -9.75 -10.70 -3.59
N LEU A 125 -10.59 -11.68 -3.23
CA LEU A 125 -11.65 -11.51 -2.23
C LEU A 125 -11.65 -12.64 -1.21
N GLY A 126 -12.08 -12.33 -0.01
CA GLY A 126 -12.48 -13.31 1.01
C GLY A 126 -11.50 -13.46 2.17
N SER A 127 -11.88 -14.34 3.08
CA SER A 127 -11.10 -14.71 4.27
C SER A 127 -11.24 -16.23 4.52
N PRO A 128 -10.27 -17.05 4.14
CA PRO A 128 -9.05 -16.70 3.40
C PRO A 128 -9.34 -16.21 1.98
N ALA A 129 -8.55 -15.26 1.52
CA ALA A 129 -8.76 -14.65 0.20
C ALA A 129 -8.32 -15.56 -0.94
N LYS A 130 -9.01 -15.42 -2.07
CA LYS A 130 -8.72 -16.14 -3.31
C LYS A 130 -8.81 -15.18 -4.50
N VAL A 131 -8.08 -15.50 -5.56
CA VAL A 131 -8.27 -14.87 -6.86
C VAL A 131 -9.61 -15.38 -7.43
N VAL A 132 -10.57 -14.47 -7.64
CA VAL A 132 -11.91 -14.86 -8.06
C VAL A 132 -12.19 -14.65 -9.54
N ARG A 133 -11.55 -13.65 -10.15
CA ARG A 133 -11.64 -13.33 -11.59
C ARG A 133 -10.65 -12.22 -11.95
N PRO A 134 -10.43 -11.95 -13.25
CA PRO A 134 -9.75 -10.71 -13.67
C PRO A 134 -10.59 -9.47 -13.34
N LEU A 135 -9.91 -8.33 -13.15
CA LEU A 135 -10.56 -7.03 -13.07
C LEU A 135 -11.18 -6.64 -14.41
N THR A 136 -12.30 -5.95 -14.36
CA THR A 136 -12.83 -5.20 -15.50
C THR A 136 -12.03 -3.93 -15.75
N GLU A 137 -12.14 -3.34 -16.94
CA GLU A 137 -11.51 -2.05 -17.23
C GLU A 137 -12.07 -0.93 -16.33
N ALA A 138 -13.36 -0.96 -16.01
CA ALA A 138 -13.96 -0.01 -15.09
C ALA A 138 -13.35 -0.08 -13.69
N GLU A 139 -13.09 -1.27 -13.17
CA GLU A 139 -12.43 -1.46 -11.88
C GLU A 139 -10.98 -0.97 -11.89
N ARG A 140 -10.25 -1.18 -12.98
CA ARG A 140 -8.90 -0.61 -13.14
C ARG A 140 -8.92 0.91 -13.18
N GLU A 141 -9.92 1.50 -13.84
CA GLU A 141 -10.11 2.94 -13.87
C GLU A 141 -10.41 3.51 -12.48
N ASP A 142 -11.25 2.84 -11.71
CA ASP A 142 -11.54 3.22 -10.32
C ASP A 142 -10.27 3.22 -9.44
N ASN A 143 -9.38 2.25 -9.64
CA ASN A 143 -8.08 2.23 -8.96
C ASN A 143 -7.23 3.47 -9.33
N ARG A 144 -7.20 3.86 -10.61
CA ARG A 144 -6.48 5.06 -11.06
C ARG A 144 -7.07 6.33 -10.46
N HIS A 145 -8.40 6.46 -10.47
CA HIS A 145 -9.09 7.61 -9.86
C HIS A 145 -8.79 7.74 -8.36
N SER A 146 -8.67 6.63 -7.64
CA SER A 146 -8.27 6.66 -6.23
C SER A 146 -6.89 7.30 -6.03
N VAL A 147 -5.92 6.94 -6.87
CA VAL A 147 -4.57 7.53 -6.81
C VAL A 147 -4.60 9.03 -7.13
N GLU A 148 -5.28 9.43 -8.19
CA GLU A 148 -5.42 10.83 -8.58
C GLU A 148 -6.09 11.67 -7.49
N PHE A 149 -7.13 11.13 -6.86
CA PHE A 149 -7.80 11.77 -5.74
C PHE A 149 -6.82 12.06 -4.59
N TYR A 150 -6.03 11.08 -4.18
CA TYR A 150 -5.09 11.26 -3.07
C TYR A 150 -3.91 12.17 -3.44
N LEU A 151 -3.44 12.16 -4.67
CA LEU A 151 -2.44 13.11 -5.15
C LEU A 151 -2.96 14.55 -5.04
N SER A 152 -4.17 14.80 -5.51
CA SER A 152 -4.81 16.11 -5.42
C SER A 152 -5.06 16.55 -3.98
N HIS A 153 -5.52 15.64 -3.12
CA HIS A 153 -5.79 15.94 -1.71
C HIS A 153 -4.53 16.28 -0.93
N ALA A 154 -3.43 15.58 -1.18
CA ALA A 154 -2.15 15.84 -0.51
C ALA A 154 -1.67 17.27 -0.72
N GLU A 155 -1.97 17.90 -1.86
CA GLU A 155 -1.62 19.30 -2.12
C GLU A 155 -2.30 20.25 -1.13
N GLY A 156 -3.51 19.95 -0.68
CA GLY A 156 -4.26 20.79 0.28
C GLY A 156 -3.73 20.72 1.72
N TYR A 157 -2.89 19.73 2.03
CA TYR A 157 -2.32 19.52 3.36
C TYR A 157 -0.83 19.92 3.48
N ARG A 158 -0.22 20.37 2.41
CA ARG A 158 1.19 20.80 2.35
C ARG A 158 1.39 22.24 2.82
#